data_b5bb4a8b011fdda1c6182f626ef2981e
#
_entry.id   b5bb4a8b011fdda1c6182f626ef2981e
#
_cell.length_a   1.000
_cell.length_b   1.000
_cell.length_c   1.000
_cell.angle_alpha   90.00
_cell.angle_beta   90.00
_cell.angle_gamma   90.00
#
_symmetry.space_group_name_H-M   'P 1'
#
loop_
_entity.id
_entity.type
_entity.pdbx_description
1 polymer ?
#
loop_
_entity_poly.entity_id
_entity_poly.type
_entity_poly.pdbx_seq_one_letter_code
_entity_poly.pdbx_strand_id
1 'polypeptide(L)'
;MSCPYFVSDSYLKKVIDDKRDWIIETINKQINDSKVYIGEFIYYRGKKYRLTVKEGNRAVRVLKDELIIYCRNNNYEKALYECGKKEIMRVVEERQDKYLGILRDYGYNQTPEYHISHLTSKWGVCYCNRNEIRLSDRLIHFDDEHIEAVLWHELLHLVIPNHSKRFHEVLNLHMRDYERLIKEIR
;
A
#
# COMPACT_ATOMS: atom_id res chain seq x y z
N MET A 1 1.41 -19.44 16.20
CA MET A 1 0.74 -19.84 17.47
C MET A 1 1.77 -20.50 18.38
N SER A 2 1.93 -20.01 19.59
CA SER A 2 2.74 -20.71 20.62
C SER A 2 1.78 -21.56 21.45
N CYS A 3 2.09 -22.84 21.58
CA CYS A 3 1.30 -23.79 22.37
C CYS A 3 2.05 -24.11 23.68
N PRO A 4 1.38 -24.16 24.85
CA PRO A 4 2.02 -24.59 26.09
C PRO A 4 2.51 -26.04 25.98
N TYR A 5 3.62 -26.36 26.62
CA TYR A 5 4.35 -27.64 26.55
C TYR A 5 3.56 -28.90 26.96
N PHE A 6 2.31 -28.78 27.45
CA PHE A 6 1.50 -29.86 28.01
C PHE A 6 0.21 -30.17 27.25
N VAL A 7 0.09 -29.77 25.99
CA VAL A 7 -1.12 -30.02 25.20
C VAL A 7 -0.92 -31.29 24.37
N SER A 8 -1.84 -32.25 24.49
CA SER A 8 -1.75 -33.51 23.71
C SER A 8 -2.07 -33.26 22.23
N ASP A 9 -1.44 -34.04 21.32
CA ASP A 9 -1.67 -33.95 19.87
C ASP A 9 -3.14 -34.17 19.50
N SER A 10 -3.86 -35.01 20.25
CA SER A 10 -5.29 -35.27 20.06
C SER A 10 -6.14 -34.02 20.37
N TYR A 11 -5.79 -33.27 21.41
CA TYR A 11 -6.45 -32.01 21.73
C TYR A 11 -6.16 -30.92 20.67
N LEU A 12 -4.90 -30.83 20.21
CA LEU A 12 -4.51 -29.92 19.13
C LEU A 12 -5.26 -30.21 17.84
N LYS A 13 -5.36 -31.47 17.44
CA LYS A 13 -6.17 -31.88 16.27
C LYS A 13 -7.61 -31.42 16.41
N LYS A 14 -8.24 -31.69 17.56
CA LYS A 14 -9.62 -31.27 17.82
C LYS A 14 -9.80 -29.76 17.71
N VAL A 15 -8.91 -28.97 18.31
CA VAL A 15 -8.95 -27.50 18.23
C VAL A 15 -8.76 -27.00 16.79
N ILE A 16 -7.88 -27.63 16.01
CA ILE A 16 -7.67 -27.29 14.59
C ILE A 16 -8.93 -27.62 13.78
N ASP A 17 -9.53 -28.79 14.01
CA ASP A 17 -10.76 -29.20 13.31
C ASP A 17 -11.94 -28.28 13.69
N ASP A 18 -12.13 -27.97 14.96
CA ASP A 18 -13.17 -27.05 15.45
C ASP A 18 -13.01 -25.62 14.92
N LYS A 19 -11.77 -25.20 14.58
CA LYS A 19 -11.44 -23.86 14.05
C LYS A 19 -11.18 -23.85 12.56
N ARG A 20 -11.34 -24.99 11.88
CA ARG A 20 -10.96 -25.15 10.47
C ARG A 20 -11.62 -24.12 9.57
N ASP A 21 -12.92 -23.92 9.70
CA ASP A 21 -13.68 -22.99 8.87
C ASP A 21 -13.23 -21.54 9.12
N TRP A 22 -13.04 -21.18 10.37
CA TRP A 22 -12.49 -19.86 10.75
C TRP A 22 -11.06 -19.65 10.22
N ILE A 23 -10.21 -20.69 10.28
CA ILE A 23 -8.84 -20.62 9.73
C ILE A 23 -8.89 -20.43 8.22
N ILE A 24 -9.73 -21.20 7.51
CA ILE A 24 -9.91 -21.10 6.06
C ILE A 24 -10.48 -19.73 5.68
N GLU A 25 -11.49 -19.24 6.41
CA GLU A 25 -12.07 -17.91 6.17
C GLU A 25 -11.04 -16.79 6.42
N THR A 26 -10.24 -16.89 7.48
CA THR A 26 -9.18 -15.93 7.81
C THR A 26 -8.07 -15.95 6.76
N ILE A 27 -7.66 -17.13 6.29
CA ILE A 27 -6.67 -17.30 5.22
C ILE A 27 -7.24 -16.74 3.90
N ASN A 28 -8.48 -17.06 3.55
CA ASN A 28 -9.13 -16.55 2.35
C ASN A 28 -9.33 -15.03 2.41
N LYS A 29 -9.63 -14.48 3.58
CA LYS A 29 -9.69 -13.03 3.79
C LYS A 29 -8.32 -12.39 3.61
N GLN A 30 -7.26 -12.96 4.18
CA GLN A 30 -5.88 -12.50 3.96
C GLN A 30 -5.45 -12.64 2.49
N ILE A 31 -5.86 -13.69 1.79
CA ILE A 31 -5.62 -13.87 0.35
C ILE A 31 -6.41 -12.84 -0.47
N ASN A 32 -7.65 -12.53 -0.11
CA ASN A 32 -8.49 -11.54 -0.79
C ASN A 32 -8.07 -10.09 -0.47
N ASP A 33 -7.62 -9.81 0.75
CA ASP A 33 -7.00 -8.53 1.12
C ASP A 33 -5.63 -8.33 0.46
N SER A 34 -4.97 -9.43 0.06
CA SER A 34 -3.77 -9.41 -0.77
C SER A 34 -4.11 -9.56 -2.27
N LYS A 35 -4.86 -8.62 -2.86
CA LYS A 35 -5.00 -8.45 -4.34
C LYS A 35 -3.67 -8.36 -5.09
N VAL A 36 -2.59 -8.54 -4.37
CA VAL A 36 -1.23 -8.22 -4.72
C VAL A 36 -0.40 -9.47 -5.04
N TYR A 37 -0.74 -10.60 -4.45
CA TYR A 37 -0.03 -11.86 -4.64
C TYR A 37 -1.00 -12.96 -5.09
N ILE A 38 -0.78 -13.48 -6.30
CA ILE A 38 -1.56 -14.58 -6.87
C ILE A 38 -0.59 -15.72 -7.23
N GLY A 39 -0.36 -16.62 -6.29
CA GLY A 39 0.52 -17.78 -6.48
C GLY A 39 1.96 -17.39 -6.86
N GLU A 40 2.40 -17.77 -8.06
CA GLU A 40 3.74 -17.44 -8.58
C GLU A 40 3.86 -16.02 -9.18
N PHE A 41 2.82 -15.19 -9.08
CA PHE A 41 2.77 -13.87 -9.68
C PHE A 41 2.59 -12.78 -8.63
N ILE A 42 3.17 -11.62 -8.92
CA ILE A 42 3.08 -10.43 -8.08
C ILE A 42 2.80 -9.19 -8.95
N TYR A 43 2.02 -8.26 -8.40
CA TYR A 43 1.89 -6.94 -9.02
C TYR A 43 3.02 -6.02 -8.54
N TYR A 44 3.63 -5.33 -9.49
CA TYR A 44 4.65 -4.32 -9.24
C TYR A 44 4.44 -3.16 -10.21
N ARG A 45 4.20 -1.97 -9.67
CA ARG A 45 3.90 -0.76 -10.45
C ARG A 45 2.77 -0.97 -11.47
N GLY A 46 1.66 -1.56 -11.00
CA GLY A 46 0.46 -1.82 -11.81
C GLY A 46 0.57 -2.99 -12.80
N LYS A 47 1.74 -3.59 -12.94
CA LYS A 47 1.96 -4.70 -13.87
C LYS A 47 2.13 -6.03 -13.14
N LYS A 48 1.63 -7.10 -13.75
CA LYS A 48 1.75 -8.46 -13.25
C LYS A 48 3.04 -9.09 -13.73
N TYR A 49 3.84 -9.63 -12.81
CA TYR A 49 5.10 -10.31 -13.07
C TYR A 49 5.14 -11.70 -12.45
N ARG A 50 5.90 -12.61 -13.04
CA ARG A 50 6.29 -13.84 -12.38
C ARG A 50 7.30 -13.50 -11.28
N LEU A 51 7.04 -13.99 -10.05
CA LEU A 51 7.93 -13.74 -8.92
C LEU A 51 9.06 -14.76 -8.89
N THR A 52 10.29 -14.28 -8.83
CA THR A 52 11.49 -15.08 -8.52
C THR A 52 12.19 -14.48 -7.30
N VAL A 53 12.36 -15.28 -6.26
CA VAL A 53 13.09 -14.89 -5.04
C VAL A 53 14.47 -15.51 -5.05
N LYS A 54 15.51 -14.69 -4.83
CA LYS A 54 16.91 -15.12 -4.77
C LYS A 54 17.56 -14.66 -3.48
N GLU A 55 18.42 -15.50 -2.92
CA GLU A 55 19.26 -15.13 -1.78
C GLU A 55 20.27 -14.06 -2.20
N GLY A 56 20.39 -13.01 -1.38
CA GLY A 56 21.32 -11.92 -1.69
C GLY A 56 21.04 -10.62 -0.95
N ASN A 57 21.82 -9.62 -1.29
CA ASN A 57 21.58 -8.25 -0.80
C ASN A 57 20.29 -7.71 -1.40
N ARG A 58 19.52 -7.02 -0.56
CA ARG A 58 18.21 -6.47 -0.90
C ARG A 58 18.22 -5.67 -2.20
N ALA A 59 17.49 -6.16 -3.19
CA ALA A 59 17.30 -5.51 -4.48
C ALA A 59 16.04 -6.04 -5.17
N VAL A 60 15.44 -5.23 -6.03
CA VAL A 60 14.34 -5.61 -6.93
C VAL A 60 14.78 -5.33 -8.36
N ARG A 61 14.60 -6.29 -9.25
CA ARG A 61 14.92 -6.17 -10.67
C ARG A 61 13.75 -6.67 -11.52
N VAL A 62 13.40 -5.89 -12.52
CA VAL A 62 12.40 -6.27 -13.53
C VAL A 62 13.15 -6.77 -14.77
N LEU A 63 12.85 -7.99 -15.21
CA LEU A 63 13.37 -8.56 -16.44
C LEU A 63 12.20 -9.12 -17.26
N LYS A 64 11.81 -8.42 -18.33
CA LYS A 64 10.65 -8.78 -19.16
C LYS A 64 9.39 -9.00 -18.30
N ASP A 65 8.96 -10.25 -18.14
CA ASP A 65 7.75 -10.64 -17.39
C ASP A 65 8.08 -11.19 -15.97
N GLU A 66 9.33 -11.05 -15.52
CA GLU A 66 9.82 -11.57 -14.26
C GLU A 66 10.22 -10.43 -13.32
N LEU A 67 9.76 -10.50 -12.07
CA LEU A 67 10.21 -9.67 -10.97
C LEU A 67 11.15 -10.50 -10.09
N ILE A 68 12.43 -10.15 -10.09
CA ILE A 68 13.44 -10.82 -9.28
C ILE A 68 13.66 -9.99 -8.01
N ILE A 69 13.37 -10.61 -6.86
CA ILE A 69 13.58 -10.00 -5.55
C ILE A 69 14.75 -10.70 -4.86
N TYR A 70 15.80 -9.95 -4.56
CA TYR A 70 16.92 -10.41 -3.74
C TYR A 70 16.66 -10.07 -2.28
N CYS A 71 16.70 -11.08 -1.41
CA CYS A 71 16.50 -10.90 0.03
C CYS A 71 17.25 -11.96 0.83
N ARG A 72 17.32 -11.77 2.15
CA ARG A 72 17.82 -12.77 3.09
C ARG A 72 16.64 -13.42 3.81
N ASN A 73 16.80 -14.70 4.16
CA ASN A 73 15.79 -15.46 4.91
C ASN A 73 14.40 -15.50 4.23
N ASN A 74 14.38 -15.50 2.91
CA ASN A 74 13.14 -15.53 2.09
C ASN A 74 12.11 -14.43 2.44
N ASN A 75 12.54 -13.30 3.02
CA ASN A 75 11.65 -12.19 3.39
C ASN A 75 11.53 -11.21 2.22
N TYR A 76 10.93 -11.69 1.11
CA TYR A 76 10.82 -10.93 -0.13
C TYR A 76 9.86 -9.74 -0.03
N GLU A 77 8.78 -9.84 0.76
CA GLU A 77 7.83 -8.73 0.94
C GLU A 77 8.53 -7.51 1.57
N LYS A 78 9.29 -7.74 2.65
CA LYS A 78 10.07 -6.66 3.26
C LYS A 78 11.07 -6.06 2.29
N ALA A 79 11.73 -6.89 1.48
CA ALA A 79 12.68 -6.42 0.47
C ALA A 79 11.99 -5.59 -0.61
N LEU A 80 10.82 -6.04 -1.08
CA LEU A 80 10.00 -5.34 -2.05
C LEU A 80 9.57 -3.96 -1.54
N TYR A 81 9.00 -3.91 -0.33
CA TYR A 81 8.52 -2.66 0.27
C TYR A 81 9.64 -1.66 0.52
N GLU A 82 10.76 -2.11 1.08
CA GLU A 82 11.91 -1.22 1.32
C GLU A 82 12.52 -0.67 0.02
N CYS A 83 12.60 -1.47 -1.05
CA CYS A 83 13.04 -0.99 -2.36
C CYS A 83 11.98 -0.09 -3.00
N GLY A 84 10.70 -0.42 -2.82
CA GLY A 84 9.57 0.31 -3.38
C GLY A 84 9.39 1.72 -2.82
N LYS A 85 9.87 2.00 -1.60
CA LYS A 85 9.78 3.34 -0.97
C LYS A 85 10.35 4.45 -1.86
N LYS A 86 11.48 4.18 -2.52
CA LYS A 86 12.11 5.14 -3.44
C LYS A 86 11.24 5.43 -4.65
N GLU A 87 10.59 4.41 -5.19
CA GLU A 87 9.70 4.55 -6.36
C GLU A 87 8.44 5.34 -6.01
N ILE A 88 7.84 5.07 -4.84
CA ILE A 88 6.67 5.82 -4.37
C ILE A 88 7.06 7.28 -4.11
N MET A 89 8.21 7.53 -3.46
CA MET A 89 8.69 8.88 -3.19
C MET A 89 8.97 9.64 -4.49
N ARG A 90 9.51 8.99 -5.53
CA ARG A 90 9.69 9.60 -6.86
C ARG A 90 8.35 10.12 -7.41
N VAL A 91 7.27 9.33 -7.31
CA VAL A 91 5.94 9.79 -7.75
C VAL A 91 5.47 11.00 -6.95
N VAL A 92 5.70 10.99 -5.62
CA VAL A 92 5.38 12.15 -4.76
C VAL A 92 6.12 13.40 -5.25
N GLU A 93 7.44 13.30 -5.45
CA GLU A 93 8.29 14.41 -5.90
C GLU A 93 7.88 14.96 -7.27
N GLU A 94 7.51 14.06 -8.21
CA GLU A 94 7.07 14.45 -9.56
C GLU A 94 5.67 15.10 -9.59
N ARG A 95 4.79 14.76 -8.62
CA ARG A 95 3.37 15.15 -8.66
C ARG A 95 2.96 16.20 -7.65
N GLN A 96 3.69 16.35 -6.53
CA GLN A 96 3.29 17.22 -5.43
C GLN A 96 3.07 18.67 -5.86
N ASP A 97 3.95 19.24 -6.70
CA ASP A 97 3.92 20.67 -7.06
C ASP A 97 2.62 21.07 -7.77
N LYS A 98 2.07 20.18 -8.59
CA LYS A 98 0.76 20.35 -9.22
C LYS A 98 -0.33 20.58 -8.17
N TYR A 99 -0.38 19.74 -7.15
CA TYR A 99 -1.41 19.78 -6.12
C TYR A 99 -1.17 20.87 -5.08
N LEU A 100 0.07 21.13 -4.72
CA LEU A 100 0.43 22.26 -3.86
C LEU A 100 0.07 23.59 -4.52
N GLY A 101 0.19 23.68 -5.85
CA GLY A 101 -0.31 24.83 -6.62
C GLY A 101 -1.80 25.05 -6.43
N ILE A 102 -2.61 23.98 -6.53
CA ILE A 102 -4.05 24.03 -6.30
C ILE A 102 -4.37 24.41 -4.85
N LEU A 103 -3.67 23.83 -3.87
CA LEU A 103 -3.94 24.11 -2.44
C LEU A 103 -3.64 25.55 -2.04
N ARG A 104 -2.80 26.27 -2.77
CA ARG A 104 -2.57 27.72 -2.56
C ARG A 104 -3.85 28.53 -2.75
N ASP A 105 -4.70 28.15 -3.68
CA ASP A 105 -6.01 28.81 -3.89
C ASP A 105 -6.95 28.60 -2.70
N TYR A 106 -6.69 27.61 -1.86
CA TYR A 106 -7.38 27.33 -0.59
C TYR A 106 -6.64 27.85 0.64
N GLY A 107 -5.60 28.68 0.46
CA GLY A 107 -4.85 29.31 1.54
C GLY A 107 -3.72 28.50 2.15
N TYR A 108 -3.38 27.33 1.57
CA TYR A 108 -2.28 26.51 2.03
C TYR A 108 -0.97 26.85 1.28
N ASN A 109 0.02 27.39 1.99
CA ASN A 109 1.27 27.93 1.41
C ASN A 109 2.53 27.21 1.91
N GLN A 110 2.38 26.01 2.43
CA GLN A 110 3.50 25.21 2.95
C GLN A 110 3.75 24.00 2.05
N THR A 111 4.86 23.30 2.30
CA THR A 111 5.12 21.97 1.76
C THR A 111 5.11 20.99 2.94
N PRO A 112 4.29 19.91 2.89
CA PRO A 112 4.27 18.94 3.97
C PRO A 112 5.53 18.06 3.94
N GLU A 113 5.84 17.43 5.07
CA GLU A 113 6.82 16.37 5.13
C GLU A 113 6.19 15.04 4.66
N TYR A 114 6.90 14.29 3.82
CA TYR A 114 6.41 13.02 3.26
C TYR A 114 7.16 11.84 3.83
N HIS A 115 6.42 10.80 4.22
CA HIS A 115 6.97 9.54 4.71
C HIS A 115 6.31 8.35 4.00
N ILE A 116 7.12 7.34 3.68
CA ILE A 116 6.61 6.05 3.21
C ILE A 116 6.76 5.04 4.34
N SER A 117 5.64 4.51 4.82
CA SER A 117 5.57 3.63 5.99
C SER A 117 4.72 2.39 5.69
N HIS A 118 4.94 1.31 6.45
CA HIS A 118 4.09 0.14 6.35
C HIS A 118 2.75 0.40 7.04
N LEU A 119 1.69 0.67 6.24
CA LEU A 119 0.33 0.88 6.71
C LEU A 119 -0.52 -0.34 6.31
N THR A 120 -1.12 -1.02 7.30
CA THR A 120 -1.89 -2.25 7.06
C THR A 120 -3.37 -2.00 6.72
N SER A 121 -3.96 -0.92 7.27
CA SER A 121 -5.40 -0.62 7.15
C SER A 121 -5.74 0.61 6.30
N LYS A 122 -4.72 1.34 5.84
CA LYS A 122 -4.89 2.59 5.08
C LYS A 122 -3.86 2.66 3.96
N TRP A 123 -4.17 3.42 2.92
CA TRP A 123 -3.25 3.70 1.81
C TRP A 123 -2.45 4.98 2.04
N GLY A 124 -3.02 5.92 2.81
CA GLY A 124 -2.37 7.14 3.23
C GLY A 124 -2.95 7.65 4.54
N VAL A 125 -2.33 8.66 5.12
CA VAL A 125 -2.81 9.43 6.26
C VAL A 125 -2.17 10.82 6.28
N CYS A 126 -3.02 11.83 6.46
CA CYS A 126 -2.60 13.22 6.68
C CYS A 126 -2.62 13.53 8.18
N TYR A 127 -1.48 13.98 8.70
CA TYR A 127 -1.35 14.53 10.06
C TYR A 127 -1.33 16.06 9.97
N CYS A 128 -2.50 16.68 9.79
CA CYS A 128 -2.63 18.12 9.55
C CYS A 128 -1.88 18.97 10.59
N ASN A 129 -1.93 18.60 11.88
CA ASN A 129 -1.26 19.33 12.97
C ASN A 129 0.27 19.26 12.92
N ARG A 130 0.84 18.30 12.16
CA ARG A 130 2.28 18.12 12.00
C ARG A 130 2.76 18.54 10.63
N ASN A 131 1.84 18.92 9.75
CA ASN A 131 2.13 19.16 8.34
C ASN A 131 2.86 17.97 7.68
N GLU A 132 2.37 16.75 7.95
CA GLU A 132 3.00 15.50 7.57
C GLU A 132 2.00 14.61 6.82
N ILE A 133 2.46 14.00 5.73
CA ILE A 133 1.70 13.01 4.95
C ILE A 133 2.48 11.70 4.95
N ARG A 134 1.80 10.62 5.28
CA ARG A 134 2.34 9.26 5.15
C ARG A 134 1.58 8.47 4.10
N LEU A 135 2.32 7.82 3.21
CA LEU A 135 1.78 6.89 2.22
C LEU A 135 2.22 5.46 2.56
N SER A 136 1.37 4.49 2.22
CA SER A 136 1.68 3.08 2.42
C SER A 136 2.73 2.60 1.42
N ASP A 137 3.74 1.85 1.90
CA ASP A 137 4.72 1.16 1.05
C ASP A 137 4.07 0.07 0.17
N ARG A 138 2.87 -0.41 0.53
CA ARG A 138 2.07 -1.34 -0.26
C ARG A 138 1.57 -0.73 -1.57
N LEU A 139 1.62 0.60 -1.73
CA LEU A 139 1.29 1.28 -2.99
C LEU A 139 2.24 0.90 -4.13
N ILE A 140 3.39 0.29 -3.84
CA ILE A 140 4.31 -0.22 -4.87
C ILE A 140 3.68 -1.25 -5.82
N HIS A 141 2.59 -1.86 -5.42
CA HIS A 141 1.87 -2.83 -6.25
C HIS A 141 1.04 -2.16 -7.34
N PHE A 142 0.72 -0.88 -7.19
CA PHE A 142 -0.12 -0.09 -8.09
C PHE A 142 0.73 0.82 -8.98
N ASP A 143 0.14 1.32 -10.04
CA ASP A 143 0.80 2.27 -10.92
C ASP A 143 0.85 3.69 -10.34
N ASP A 144 1.50 4.59 -11.08
CA ASP A 144 1.73 5.95 -10.65
C ASP A 144 0.43 6.76 -10.49
N GLU A 145 -0.62 6.44 -11.27
CA GLU A 145 -1.92 7.12 -11.19
C GLU A 145 -2.63 6.80 -9.87
N HIS A 146 -2.56 5.55 -9.41
CA HIS A 146 -3.12 5.15 -8.12
C HIS A 146 -2.36 5.80 -6.94
N ILE A 147 -1.02 5.86 -7.03
CA ILE A 147 -0.19 6.54 -6.02
C ILE A 147 -0.55 8.03 -5.99
N GLU A 148 -0.67 8.66 -7.17
CA GLU A 148 -1.08 10.06 -7.31
C GLU A 148 -2.48 10.30 -6.72
N ALA A 149 -3.44 9.39 -6.91
CA ALA A 149 -4.78 9.51 -6.35
C ALA A 149 -4.78 9.51 -4.82
N VAL A 150 -4.00 8.63 -4.20
CA VAL A 150 -3.84 8.61 -2.73
C VAL A 150 -3.11 9.87 -2.25
N LEU A 151 -2.05 10.27 -2.93
CA LEU A 151 -1.33 11.50 -2.61
C LEU A 151 -2.25 12.73 -2.63
N TRP A 152 -3.06 12.88 -3.70
CA TRP A 152 -4.02 13.98 -3.82
C TRP A 152 -5.08 13.96 -2.72
N HIS A 153 -5.58 12.78 -2.36
CA HIS A 153 -6.51 12.60 -1.25
C HIS A 153 -5.94 13.14 0.07
N GLU A 154 -4.71 12.73 0.40
CA GLU A 154 -4.06 13.12 1.66
C GLU A 154 -3.66 14.60 1.67
N LEU A 155 -3.22 15.14 0.54
CA LEU A 155 -2.90 16.56 0.40
C LEU A 155 -4.14 17.43 0.61
N LEU A 156 -5.30 17.03 0.07
CA LEU A 156 -6.52 17.80 0.22
C LEU A 156 -6.99 17.88 1.68
N HIS A 157 -6.66 16.90 2.51
CA HIS A 157 -6.94 16.94 3.95
C HIS A 157 -6.23 18.09 4.69
N LEU A 158 -5.16 18.66 4.16
CA LEU A 158 -4.50 19.84 4.74
C LEU A 158 -5.40 21.08 4.74
N VAL A 159 -6.41 21.14 3.86
CA VAL A 159 -7.35 22.26 3.74
C VAL A 159 -8.81 21.86 3.99
N ILE A 160 -9.19 20.63 3.75
CA ILE A 160 -10.52 20.09 3.99
C ILE A 160 -10.40 18.80 4.81
N PRO A 161 -10.47 18.87 6.16
CA PRO A 161 -10.13 17.76 7.03
C PRO A 161 -11.14 16.60 7.02
N ASN A 162 -12.33 16.79 6.50
CA ASN A 162 -13.40 15.77 6.47
C ASN A 162 -13.81 15.44 5.04
N HIS A 163 -14.36 14.24 4.82
CA HIS A 163 -14.89 13.78 3.53
C HIS A 163 -16.27 14.38 3.20
N SER A 164 -16.41 15.69 3.34
CA SER A 164 -17.65 16.42 3.01
C SER A 164 -17.91 16.41 1.50
N LYS A 165 -19.10 16.85 1.11
CA LYS A 165 -19.46 17.07 -0.31
C LYS A 165 -18.41 17.94 -1.02
N ARG A 166 -17.96 19.02 -0.37
CA ARG A 166 -16.92 19.91 -0.88
C ARG A 166 -15.59 19.18 -1.12
N PHE A 167 -15.21 18.25 -0.24
CA PHE A 167 -14.00 17.43 -0.41
C PHE A 167 -14.07 16.62 -1.71
N HIS A 168 -15.17 15.91 -1.94
CA HIS A 168 -15.35 15.11 -3.16
C HIS A 168 -15.46 15.97 -4.42
N GLU A 169 -16.12 17.13 -4.35
CA GLU A 169 -16.19 18.08 -5.47
C GLU A 169 -14.81 18.56 -5.89
N VAL A 170 -13.96 18.95 -4.94
CA VAL A 170 -12.59 19.41 -5.22
C VAL A 170 -11.71 18.25 -5.72
N LEU A 171 -11.81 17.06 -5.11
CA LEU A 171 -11.10 15.88 -5.59
C LEU A 171 -11.40 15.61 -7.08
N ASN A 172 -12.67 15.51 -7.43
CA ASN A 172 -13.10 15.15 -8.78
C ASN A 172 -12.86 16.28 -9.80
N LEU A 173 -12.86 17.54 -9.36
CA LEU A 173 -12.54 18.68 -10.21
C LEU A 173 -11.10 18.59 -10.76
N HIS A 174 -10.15 18.14 -9.93
CA HIS A 174 -8.74 18.12 -10.26
C HIS A 174 -8.20 16.73 -10.64
N MET A 175 -9.00 15.66 -10.39
CA MET A 175 -8.69 14.29 -10.80
C MET A 175 -9.98 13.55 -11.18
N ARG A 176 -10.32 13.54 -12.47
CA ARG A 176 -11.57 12.97 -12.99
C ARG A 176 -11.71 11.47 -12.72
N ASP A 177 -10.61 10.73 -12.74
CA ASP A 177 -10.58 9.27 -12.55
C ASP A 177 -10.44 8.84 -11.08
N TYR A 178 -10.47 9.79 -10.13
CA TYR A 178 -10.22 9.53 -8.71
C TYR A 178 -11.07 8.37 -8.16
N GLU A 179 -12.40 8.42 -8.37
CA GLU A 179 -13.32 7.39 -7.83
C GLU A 179 -13.02 5.99 -8.38
N ARG A 180 -12.66 5.90 -9.66
CA ARG A 180 -12.24 4.63 -10.29
C ARG A 180 -10.96 4.11 -9.65
N LEU A 181 -9.91 4.94 -9.59
CA LEU A 181 -8.59 4.58 -9.06
C LEU A 181 -8.68 4.11 -7.60
N ILE A 182 -9.40 4.85 -6.74
CA ILE A 182 -9.56 4.47 -5.33
C ILE A 182 -10.39 3.20 -5.16
N LYS A 183 -11.36 2.93 -6.04
CA LYS A 183 -12.12 1.68 -6.01
C LYS A 183 -11.27 0.46 -6.38
N GLU A 184 -10.32 0.63 -7.29
CA GLU A 184 -9.42 -0.45 -7.73
C GLU A 184 -8.42 -0.88 -6.65
N ILE A 185 -8.09 -0.01 -5.69
CA ILE A 185 -7.17 -0.32 -4.57
C ILE A 185 -7.88 -0.77 -3.28
N ARG A 186 -9.22 -0.76 -3.25
CA ARG A 186 -10.02 -1.17 -2.07
C ARG A 186 -10.27 -2.68 -2.00
#